data_7c47d21f4539b75715d735be8524e2a6
#
_entry.id   7c47d21f4539b75715d735be8524e2a6
#
_cell.length_a   1.000
_cell.length_b   1.000
_cell.length_c   1.000
_cell.angle_alpha   90.00
_cell.angle_beta   90.00
_cell.angle_gamma   90.00
#
_symmetry.space_group_name_H-M   'P 1'
#
loop_
_entity.id
_entity.type
_entity.pdbx_description
1 polymer ?
#
loop_
_entity_poly.entity_id
_entity_poly.type
_entity_poly.pdbx_seq_one_letter_code
_entity_poly.pdbx_strand_id
1 'polypeptide(L)'
;MSDARGPETAALPPLDEVLAVMRVVAIPTRTRFRGISVREAAIFDSPLGASEFSPFPEYGDAEASAWLAAALDFGWCEQPAPLRDRVEVNATVPAVAAGRVPEILARFPGCRTVKVKVAERGQGLADDAARVRAVREAMGPDALVRVDANGGWGVEEAVTALRALAEFDLDYAEQPCGGVDELVEVRRRLSPGDTGEGPLFGEAAATLGLHARTSPLVRIAADESVRKAADPLAVARAGAADLLIVKAQPLGGIRRALGIVAEAGLPVVVSSALDTSVGIAMGLQLAAALPLAEGEGASGAVLAGACGLGTAALLEGDVTADPLLPNGGEIEVRHPRLDPEQLTRYAAPAERERWWRERVTRCHALLSAAAH
;
A
#
# COMPACT_ATOMS: atom_id res chain seq x y z
N MET A 1 6.26 -23.59 31.83
CA MET A 1 6.52 -22.20 32.24
C MET A 1 7.42 -21.62 31.17
N SER A 2 6.82 -21.03 30.11
CA SER A 2 7.53 -20.34 29.03
C SER A 2 7.72 -18.90 29.46
N ASP A 3 8.98 -18.48 29.53
CA ASP A 3 9.42 -17.15 29.94
C ASP A 3 8.95 -16.13 28.88
N ALA A 4 7.83 -15.47 29.14
CA ALA A 4 7.32 -14.39 28.29
C ALA A 4 8.11 -13.11 28.63
N ARG A 5 9.38 -13.05 28.19
CA ARG A 5 10.05 -11.76 28.00
C ARG A 5 9.42 -11.11 26.79
N GLY A 6 8.79 -9.96 26.97
CA GLY A 6 8.32 -9.11 25.89
C GLY A 6 9.48 -8.80 24.93
N PRO A 7 9.20 -8.45 23.68
CA PRO A 7 10.24 -8.17 22.70
C PRO A 7 11.17 -7.09 23.25
N GLU A 8 12.42 -7.46 23.50
CA GLU A 8 13.51 -6.54 23.79
C GLU A 8 13.55 -5.55 22.63
N THR A 9 13.21 -4.29 22.86
CA THR A 9 13.37 -3.22 21.88
C THR A 9 14.86 -3.12 21.61
N ALA A 10 15.28 -3.58 20.42
CA ALA A 10 16.66 -3.47 20.00
C ALA A 10 17.11 -2.01 20.12
N ALA A 11 18.31 -1.79 20.66
CA ALA A 11 18.84 -0.44 20.84
C ALA A 11 18.93 0.25 19.47
N LEU A 12 18.52 1.51 19.43
CA LEU A 12 18.61 2.32 18.21
C LEU A 12 20.10 2.42 17.79
N PRO A 13 20.46 2.10 16.53
CA PRO A 13 21.86 2.21 16.09
C PRO A 13 22.34 3.66 16.17
N PRO A 14 23.63 3.89 16.50
CA PRO A 14 24.21 5.23 16.56
C PRO A 14 24.03 5.99 15.26
N LEU A 15 23.75 7.31 15.34
CA LEU A 15 23.49 8.14 14.17
C LEU A 15 24.65 8.16 13.17
N ASP A 16 25.87 8.19 13.65
CA ASP A 16 27.10 8.19 12.84
C ASP A 16 27.25 6.88 12.04
N GLU A 17 26.92 5.73 12.61
CA GLU A 17 26.87 4.44 11.91
C GLU A 17 25.79 4.47 10.81
N VAL A 18 24.59 4.95 11.10
CA VAL A 18 23.50 5.07 10.13
C VAL A 18 23.90 5.97 8.96
N LEU A 19 24.48 7.15 9.25
CA LEU A 19 24.91 8.09 8.22
C LEU A 19 26.12 7.60 7.42
N ALA A 20 26.97 6.75 7.99
CA ALA A 20 28.14 6.20 7.29
C ALA A 20 27.75 5.26 6.12
N VAL A 21 26.67 4.48 6.30
CA VAL A 21 26.20 3.50 5.30
C VAL A 21 25.08 4.04 4.38
N MET A 22 24.71 5.31 4.54
CA MET A 22 23.64 5.95 3.80
C MET A 22 24.06 6.39 2.40
N ARG A 23 23.20 6.12 1.41
CA ARG A 23 23.22 6.69 0.06
C ARG A 23 21.86 7.27 -0.27
N VAL A 24 21.82 8.37 -1.00
CA VAL A 24 20.53 8.97 -1.44
C VAL A 24 20.42 8.85 -2.95
N VAL A 25 19.29 8.34 -3.39
CA VAL A 25 18.96 8.17 -4.81
C VAL A 25 17.77 9.01 -5.20
N ALA A 26 17.69 9.35 -6.49
CA ALA A 26 16.58 10.07 -7.13
C ALA A 26 16.26 9.38 -8.46
N ILE A 27 15.26 8.49 -8.43
CA ILE A 27 14.91 7.64 -9.57
C ILE A 27 13.70 8.24 -10.29
N PRO A 28 13.76 8.53 -11.60
CA PRO A 28 12.61 8.99 -12.36
C PRO A 28 11.49 7.96 -12.39
N THR A 29 10.24 8.43 -12.41
CA THR A 29 9.06 7.57 -12.60
C THR A 29 8.70 7.52 -14.09
N ARG A 30 8.31 6.35 -14.59
CA ARG A 30 7.87 6.16 -15.99
C ARG A 30 6.59 6.90 -16.32
N THR A 31 5.82 7.22 -15.29
CA THR A 31 4.56 7.98 -15.39
C THR A 31 4.40 8.73 -14.09
N ARG A 32 3.90 9.97 -14.14
CA ARG A 32 3.59 10.74 -12.93
C ARG A 32 2.72 9.92 -12.00
N PHE A 33 3.12 9.81 -10.74
CA PHE A 33 2.45 9.01 -9.72
C PHE A 33 2.32 9.82 -8.44
N ARG A 34 1.13 9.99 -7.88
CA ARG A 34 0.85 10.85 -6.71
C ARG A 34 1.47 12.26 -6.82
N GLY A 35 1.47 12.82 -8.03
CA GLY A 35 2.00 14.15 -8.26
C GLY A 35 3.53 14.25 -8.44
N ILE A 36 4.30 13.17 -8.22
CA ILE A 36 5.75 13.16 -8.40
C ILE A 36 6.17 12.53 -9.74
N SER A 37 7.30 12.98 -10.27
CA SER A 37 8.00 12.42 -11.44
C SER A 37 9.37 11.86 -11.11
N VAL A 38 9.83 12.03 -9.87
CA VAL A 38 11.09 11.50 -9.34
C VAL A 38 10.82 10.93 -7.95
N ARG A 39 11.27 9.71 -7.71
CA ARG A 39 11.24 9.07 -6.39
C ARG A 39 12.60 9.19 -5.73
N GLU A 40 12.67 9.92 -4.64
CA GLU A 40 13.87 10.00 -3.80
C GLU A 40 13.79 8.99 -2.66
N ALA A 41 14.92 8.39 -2.31
CA ALA A 41 15.03 7.46 -1.20
C ALA A 41 16.44 7.52 -0.57
N ALA A 42 16.50 7.42 0.75
CA ALA A 42 17.74 7.10 1.47
C ALA A 42 17.85 5.57 1.60
N ILE A 43 18.91 5.02 1.06
CA ILE A 43 19.24 3.60 1.07
C ILE A 43 20.39 3.40 2.06
N PHE A 44 20.25 2.41 2.94
CA PHE A 44 21.28 2.02 3.90
C PHE A 44 21.85 0.65 3.52
N ASP A 45 23.18 0.56 3.40
CA ASP A 45 23.90 -0.72 3.27
C ASP A 45 24.14 -1.27 4.68
N SER A 46 23.09 -1.79 5.27
CA SER A 46 23.01 -2.14 6.70
C SER A 46 23.48 -3.56 6.99
N PRO A 47 23.79 -3.90 8.27
CA PRO A 47 24.46 -5.17 8.63
C PRO A 47 23.67 -6.44 8.26
N LEU A 48 22.32 -6.41 8.29
CA LEU A 48 21.48 -7.57 7.99
C LEU A 48 20.89 -7.55 6.59
N GLY A 49 21.25 -6.56 5.78
CA GLY A 49 20.78 -6.37 4.41
C GLY A 49 20.37 -4.93 4.16
N ALA A 50 20.27 -4.55 2.90
CA ALA A 50 19.89 -3.19 2.54
C ALA A 50 18.51 -2.81 3.09
N SER A 51 18.37 -1.57 3.57
CA SER A 51 17.10 -1.02 4.03
C SER A 51 16.82 0.36 3.42
N GLU A 52 15.56 0.79 3.42
CA GLU A 52 15.12 2.00 2.74
C GLU A 52 14.34 2.92 3.67
N PHE A 53 14.69 4.19 3.68
CA PHE A 53 13.95 5.28 4.28
C PHE A 53 13.49 6.25 3.19
N SER A 54 12.21 6.22 2.85
CA SER A 54 11.70 6.98 1.71
C SER A 54 10.32 7.61 1.93
N PRO A 55 10.09 8.30 3.08
CA PRO A 55 8.86 9.07 3.24
C PRO A 55 8.77 10.17 2.17
N PHE A 56 7.55 10.49 1.73
CA PHE A 56 7.38 11.59 0.80
C PHE A 56 7.87 12.91 1.40
N PRO A 57 8.46 13.83 0.59
CA PRO A 57 9.04 15.08 1.10
C PRO A 57 8.06 15.97 1.88
N GLU A 58 6.77 15.92 1.57
CA GLU A 58 5.73 16.70 2.24
C GLU A 58 5.36 16.20 3.64
N TYR A 59 5.81 14.99 4.04
CA TYR A 59 5.55 14.48 5.39
C TYR A 59 6.48 15.14 6.40
N GLY A 60 5.93 15.56 7.55
CA GLY A 60 6.72 16.14 8.64
C GLY A 60 7.63 15.10 9.30
N ASP A 61 8.65 15.56 10.05
CA ASP A 61 9.63 14.69 10.68
C ASP A 61 9.01 13.73 11.70
N ALA A 62 7.93 14.12 12.39
CA ALA A 62 7.21 13.25 13.31
C ALA A 62 6.58 12.03 12.60
N GLU A 63 5.94 12.22 11.44
CA GLU A 63 5.42 11.14 10.61
C GLU A 63 6.57 10.32 9.98
N ALA A 64 7.60 11.00 9.49
CA ALA A 64 8.75 10.38 8.86
C ALA A 64 9.59 9.55 9.85
N SER A 65 9.58 9.87 11.15
CA SER A 65 10.34 9.12 12.15
C SER A 65 9.90 7.65 12.23
N ALA A 66 8.61 7.33 12.03
CA ALA A 66 8.13 5.95 11.96
C ALA A 66 8.75 5.19 10.76
N TRP A 67 8.92 5.85 9.61
CA TRP A 67 9.58 5.27 8.44
C TRP A 67 11.05 4.99 8.70
N LEU A 68 11.75 5.90 9.44
CA LEU A 68 13.13 5.66 9.83
C LEU A 68 13.22 4.50 10.81
N ALA A 69 12.33 4.41 11.80
CA ALA A 69 12.28 3.27 12.71
C ALA A 69 12.14 1.95 11.95
N ALA A 70 11.26 1.91 10.93
CA ALA A 70 11.09 0.74 10.06
C ALA A 70 12.37 0.37 9.30
N ALA A 71 13.06 1.37 8.74
CA ALA A 71 14.31 1.16 8.00
C ALA A 71 15.43 0.62 8.91
N LEU A 72 15.56 1.19 10.13
CA LEU A 72 16.55 0.77 11.10
C LEU A 72 16.23 -0.63 11.67
N ASP A 73 14.96 -0.92 11.99
CA ASP A 73 14.56 -2.28 12.40
C ASP A 73 14.86 -3.31 11.29
N PHE A 74 14.52 -3.00 10.03
CA PHE A 74 14.72 -3.92 8.92
C PHE A 74 16.20 -4.19 8.60
N GLY A 75 17.05 -3.19 8.73
CA GLY A 75 18.48 -3.31 8.41
C GLY A 75 19.38 -3.77 9.56
N TRP A 76 18.96 -3.58 10.81
CA TRP A 76 19.78 -3.87 12.00
C TRP A 76 19.22 -4.94 12.93
N CYS A 77 17.98 -5.39 12.70
CA CYS A 77 17.34 -6.42 13.52
C CYS A 77 16.89 -7.61 12.67
N GLU A 78 16.98 -8.81 13.24
CA GLU A 78 16.40 -10.00 12.61
C GLU A 78 14.90 -9.81 12.42
N GLN A 79 14.35 -10.25 11.32
CA GLN A 79 12.94 -10.10 11.01
C GLN A 79 12.16 -11.39 11.33
N PRO A 80 10.83 -11.31 11.55
CA PRO A 80 9.99 -12.50 11.67
C PRO A 80 10.19 -13.45 10.49
N ALA A 81 10.25 -14.76 10.77
CA ALA A 81 10.43 -15.77 9.74
C ALA A 81 9.26 -15.72 8.74
N PRO A 82 9.52 -15.77 7.42
CA PRO A 82 8.47 -15.82 6.42
C PRO A 82 7.77 -17.19 6.45
N LEU A 83 6.46 -17.21 6.21
CA LEU A 83 5.68 -18.43 6.06
C LEU A 83 5.69 -18.96 4.61
N ARG A 84 6.23 -18.17 3.67
CA ARG A 84 6.34 -18.50 2.23
C ARG A 84 7.50 -17.73 1.61
N ASP A 85 7.99 -18.26 0.49
CA ASP A 85 9.11 -17.71 -0.27
C ASP A 85 8.69 -16.82 -1.45
N ARG A 86 7.39 -16.75 -1.76
CA ARG A 86 6.81 -15.91 -2.83
C ARG A 86 5.53 -15.27 -2.35
N VAL A 87 5.24 -14.07 -2.88
CA VAL A 87 4.04 -13.29 -2.57
C VAL A 87 3.36 -12.90 -3.88
N GLU A 88 2.07 -13.21 -4.00
CA GLU A 88 1.25 -12.75 -5.11
C GLU A 88 1.09 -11.23 -5.08
N VAL A 89 1.23 -10.57 -6.24
CA VAL A 89 1.18 -9.12 -6.36
C VAL A 89 0.21 -8.65 -7.43
N ASN A 90 -0.34 -7.45 -7.23
CA ASN A 90 -1.20 -6.81 -8.21
C ASN A 90 -0.41 -5.87 -9.15
N ALA A 91 -0.89 -5.74 -10.37
CA ALA A 91 -0.54 -4.63 -11.24
C ALA A 91 -1.08 -3.31 -10.69
N THR A 92 -0.41 -2.20 -10.99
CA THR A 92 -0.87 -0.85 -10.61
C THR A 92 -0.95 0.03 -11.85
N VAL A 93 -2.16 0.53 -12.13
CA VAL A 93 -2.42 1.47 -13.22
C VAL A 93 -2.58 2.88 -12.64
N PRO A 94 -1.63 3.80 -12.90
CA PRO A 94 -1.74 5.21 -12.50
C PRO A 94 -2.93 5.91 -13.18
N ALA A 95 -3.21 7.14 -12.77
CA ALA A 95 -4.28 7.98 -13.34
C ALA A 95 -3.92 8.49 -14.76
N VAL A 96 -3.84 7.57 -15.71
CA VAL A 96 -3.54 7.81 -17.13
C VAL A 96 -4.78 7.70 -18.01
N ALA A 97 -4.71 8.18 -19.24
CA ALA A 97 -5.75 7.95 -20.24
C ALA A 97 -5.92 6.44 -20.53
N ALA A 98 -7.15 6.00 -20.78
CA ALA A 98 -7.49 4.59 -21.00
C ALA A 98 -6.63 3.90 -22.08
N GLY A 99 -6.28 4.60 -23.16
CA GLY A 99 -5.43 4.05 -24.23
C GLY A 99 -4.01 3.65 -23.81
N ARG A 100 -3.54 4.11 -22.64
CA ARG A 100 -2.22 3.73 -22.11
C ARG A 100 -2.23 2.51 -21.20
N VAL A 101 -3.42 2.02 -20.84
CA VAL A 101 -3.57 0.88 -19.92
C VAL A 101 -2.82 -0.37 -20.39
N PRO A 102 -2.91 -0.82 -21.65
CA PRO A 102 -2.20 -2.03 -22.09
C PRO A 102 -0.67 -1.92 -21.95
N GLU A 103 -0.09 -0.76 -22.26
CA GLU A 103 1.36 -0.49 -22.12
C GLU A 103 1.80 -0.65 -20.64
N ILE A 104 0.98 -0.20 -19.70
CA ILE A 104 1.29 -0.28 -18.28
C ILE A 104 1.16 -1.72 -17.79
N LEU A 105 0.07 -2.41 -18.15
CA LEU A 105 -0.18 -3.80 -17.74
C LEU A 105 0.92 -4.74 -18.24
N ALA A 106 1.52 -4.47 -19.41
CA ALA A 106 2.64 -5.27 -19.94
C ALA A 106 3.87 -5.31 -19.02
N ARG A 107 3.98 -4.38 -18.04
CA ARG A 107 5.07 -4.36 -17.05
C ARG A 107 4.82 -5.28 -15.85
N PHE A 108 3.64 -5.90 -15.77
CA PHE A 108 3.21 -6.75 -14.67
C PHE A 108 2.83 -8.15 -15.17
N PRO A 109 3.81 -8.90 -15.74
CA PRO A 109 3.53 -10.19 -16.35
C PRO A 109 2.96 -11.19 -15.36
N GLY A 110 1.83 -11.80 -15.73
CA GLY A 110 1.16 -12.83 -14.93
C GLY A 110 0.29 -12.33 -13.77
N CYS A 111 0.27 -11.03 -13.48
CA CYS A 111 -0.64 -10.48 -12.46
C CYS A 111 -2.10 -10.69 -12.87
N ARG A 112 -2.91 -11.22 -11.95
CA ARG A 112 -4.35 -11.46 -12.15
C ARG A 112 -5.22 -10.44 -11.40
N THR A 113 -4.61 -9.60 -10.60
CA THR A 113 -5.23 -8.52 -9.85
C THR A 113 -4.66 -7.19 -10.32
N VAL A 114 -5.52 -6.18 -10.49
CA VAL A 114 -5.11 -4.83 -10.93
C VAL A 114 -5.72 -3.78 -10.02
N LYS A 115 -4.87 -2.89 -9.50
CA LYS A 115 -5.30 -1.68 -8.77
C LYS A 115 -5.23 -0.47 -9.70
N VAL A 116 -6.35 0.23 -9.87
CA VAL A 116 -6.53 1.39 -10.76
C VAL A 116 -6.66 2.66 -9.95
N LYS A 117 -5.82 3.65 -10.21
CA LYS A 117 -5.96 4.98 -9.58
C LYS A 117 -7.15 5.71 -10.19
N VAL A 118 -8.01 6.24 -9.30
CA VAL A 118 -9.20 7.04 -9.62
C VAL A 118 -9.19 8.35 -8.82
N ALA A 119 -10.17 9.21 -9.01
CA ALA A 119 -10.29 10.49 -8.30
C ALA A 119 -9.08 11.43 -8.47
N GLU A 120 -8.33 11.31 -9.57
CA GLU A 120 -7.17 12.18 -9.81
C GLU A 120 -7.63 13.62 -10.08
N ARG A 121 -6.94 14.57 -9.47
CA ARG A 121 -7.27 15.98 -9.60
C ARG A 121 -7.24 16.42 -11.06
N GLY A 122 -8.34 17.00 -11.54
CA GLY A 122 -8.52 17.44 -12.93
C GLY A 122 -9.05 16.36 -13.87
N GLN A 123 -9.36 15.18 -13.37
CA GLN A 123 -10.11 14.12 -14.07
C GLN A 123 -11.49 13.96 -13.47
N GLY A 124 -12.42 13.40 -14.24
CA GLY A 124 -13.79 13.13 -13.80
C GLY A 124 -14.13 11.65 -13.82
N LEU A 125 -15.32 11.31 -13.33
CA LEU A 125 -15.83 9.93 -13.29
C LEU A 125 -15.79 9.24 -14.68
N ALA A 126 -15.99 9.98 -15.77
CA ALA A 126 -15.91 9.43 -17.12
C ALA A 126 -14.50 8.94 -17.48
N ASP A 127 -13.46 9.67 -17.03
CA ASP A 127 -12.05 9.27 -17.24
C ASP A 127 -11.73 8.02 -16.42
N ASP A 128 -12.20 7.96 -15.17
CA ASP A 128 -12.02 6.82 -14.28
C ASP A 128 -12.73 5.58 -14.83
N ALA A 129 -13.99 5.70 -15.23
CA ALA A 129 -14.76 4.61 -15.83
C ALA A 129 -14.13 4.10 -17.14
N ALA A 130 -13.63 5.00 -18.01
CA ALA A 130 -12.93 4.61 -19.22
C ALA A 130 -11.64 3.84 -18.92
N ARG A 131 -10.89 4.23 -17.89
CA ARG A 131 -9.66 3.57 -17.44
C ARG A 131 -9.96 2.18 -16.86
N VAL A 132 -10.95 2.08 -15.97
CA VAL A 132 -11.37 0.80 -15.36
C VAL A 132 -11.89 -0.16 -16.43
N ARG A 133 -12.70 0.33 -17.38
CA ARG A 133 -13.16 -0.45 -18.54
C ARG A 133 -11.99 -1.00 -19.35
N ALA A 134 -11.00 -0.17 -19.68
CA ALA A 134 -9.83 -0.60 -20.44
C ALA A 134 -9.01 -1.68 -19.68
N VAL A 135 -8.95 -1.60 -18.34
CA VAL A 135 -8.34 -2.65 -17.51
C VAL A 135 -9.17 -3.94 -17.60
N ARG A 136 -10.49 -3.88 -17.43
CA ARG A 136 -11.37 -5.06 -17.50
C ARG A 136 -11.29 -5.74 -18.88
N GLU A 137 -11.29 -4.96 -19.96
CA GLU A 137 -11.14 -5.46 -21.32
C GLU A 137 -9.79 -6.15 -21.56
N ALA A 138 -8.69 -5.55 -21.04
CA ALA A 138 -7.34 -6.11 -21.20
C ALA A 138 -7.10 -7.37 -20.36
N MET A 139 -7.66 -7.43 -19.15
CA MET A 139 -7.41 -8.50 -18.17
C MET A 139 -8.44 -9.64 -18.23
N GLY A 140 -9.60 -9.40 -18.84
CA GLY A 140 -10.68 -10.38 -18.91
C GLY A 140 -11.58 -10.43 -17.66
N PRO A 141 -12.63 -11.27 -17.69
CA PRO A 141 -13.66 -11.30 -16.64
C PRO A 141 -13.16 -11.88 -15.30
N ASP A 142 -12.17 -12.77 -15.33
CA ASP A 142 -11.68 -13.48 -14.13
C ASP A 142 -10.67 -12.66 -13.31
N ALA A 143 -10.24 -11.50 -13.81
CA ALA A 143 -9.30 -10.64 -13.10
C ALA A 143 -9.98 -9.90 -11.93
N LEU A 144 -9.28 -9.74 -10.82
CA LEU A 144 -9.72 -8.90 -9.71
C LEU A 144 -9.34 -7.44 -10.00
N VAL A 145 -10.33 -6.56 -10.06
CA VAL A 145 -10.13 -5.12 -10.29
C VAL A 145 -10.41 -4.36 -9.01
N ARG A 146 -9.46 -3.53 -8.60
CA ARG A 146 -9.51 -2.66 -7.42
C ARG A 146 -9.39 -1.22 -7.85
N VAL A 147 -10.06 -0.32 -7.17
CA VAL A 147 -9.89 1.13 -7.39
C VAL A 147 -9.29 1.78 -6.15
N ASP A 148 -8.50 2.82 -6.33
CA ASP A 148 -7.85 3.54 -5.23
C ASP A 148 -7.99 5.05 -5.48
N ALA A 149 -8.79 5.69 -4.63
CA ALA A 149 -9.13 7.11 -4.71
C ALA A 149 -8.22 8.00 -3.86
N ASN A 150 -7.36 7.43 -3.00
CA ASN A 150 -6.48 8.17 -2.08
C ASN A 150 -7.19 9.28 -1.27
N GLY A 151 -8.45 9.06 -0.89
CA GLY A 151 -9.28 10.04 -0.18
C GLY A 151 -9.74 11.21 -1.03
N GLY A 152 -9.75 11.07 -2.35
CA GLY A 152 -10.01 12.16 -3.30
C GLY A 152 -11.47 12.53 -3.47
N TRP A 153 -12.42 11.72 -3.00
CA TRP A 153 -13.85 12.00 -3.09
C TRP A 153 -14.43 12.47 -1.76
N GLY A 154 -15.48 13.30 -1.82
CA GLY A 154 -16.45 13.43 -0.73
C GLY A 154 -17.44 12.26 -0.75
N VAL A 155 -18.27 12.13 0.32
CA VAL A 155 -19.21 10.99 0.48
C VAL A 155 -20.15 10.84 -0.72
N GLU A 156 -20.77 11.93 -1.20
CA GLU A 156 -21.70 11.88 -2.34
C GLU A 156 -21.01 11.47 -3.64
N GLU A 157 -19.82 11.99 -3.88
CA GLU A 157 -19.01 11.64 -5.04
C GLU A 157 -18.59 10.18 -4.99
N ALA A 158 -18.11 9.71 -3.82
CA ALA A 158 -17.70 8.32 -3.61
C ALA A 158 -18.85 7.35 -3.88
N VAL A 159 -20.04 7.60 -3.32
CA VAL A 159 -21.21 6.74 -3.53
C VAL A 159 -21.63 6.72 -4.99
N THR A 160 -21.65 7.89 -5.66
CA THR A 160 -21.99 8.00 -7.07
C THR A 160 -20.99 7.26 -7.95
N ALA A 161 -19.69 7.50 -7.71
CA ALA A 161 -18.61 6.85 -8.46
C ALA A 161 -18.60 5.33 -8.27
N LEU A 162 -18.71 4.85 -7.02
CA LEU A 162 -18.65 3.42 -6.74
C LEU A 162 -19.90 2.67 -7.24
N ARG A 163 -21.08 3.30 -7.24
CA ARG A 163 -22.27 2.74 -7.90
C ARG A 163 -22.08 2.60 -9.41
N ALA A 164 -21.49 3.62 -10.07
CA ALA A 164 -21.19 3.56 -11.50
C ALA A 164 -20.11 2.53 -11.82
N LEU A 165 -19.03 2.47 -11.03
CA LEU A 165 -17.90 1.56 -11.25
C LEU A 165 -18.21 0.11 -10.85
N ALA A 166 -19.29 -0.14 -10.11
CA ALA A 166 -19.72 -1.51 -9.74
C ALA A 166 -20.06 -2.39 -10.95
N GLU A 167 -20.39 -1.81 -12.12
CA GLU A 167 -20.58 -2.56 -13.38
C GLU A 167 -19.33 -3.37 -13.78
N PHE A 168 -18.13 -2.97 -13.30
CA PHE A 168 -16.88 -3.63 -13.60
C PHE A 168 -16.48 -4.73 -12.59
N ASP A 169 -17.38 -5.13 -11.70
CA ASP A 169 -17.15 -6.18 -10.69
C ASP A 169 -15.89 -5.92 -9.87
N LEU A 170 -15.92 -4.87 -9.05
CA LEU A 170 -14.78 -4.45 -8.23
C LEU A 170 -14.56 -5.39 -7.05
N ASP A 171 -13.31 -5.79 -6.81
CA ASP A 171 -12.88 -6.49 -5.59
C ASP A 171 -13.05 -5.60 -4.36
N TYR A 172 -12.50 -4.37 -4.40
CA TYR A 172 -12.71 -3.35 -3.38
C TYR A 172 -12.40 -1.94 -3.89
N ALA A 173 -12.84 -0.93 -3.12
CA ALA A 173 -12.44 0.46 -3.26
C ALA A 173 -11.55 0.88 -2.09
N GLU A 174 -10.31 1.31 -2.39
CA GLU A 174 -9.33 1.77 -1.42
C GLU A 174 -9.51 3.24 -1.15
N GLN A 175 -9.67 3.60 0.14
CA GLN A 175 -9.74 4.95 0.67
C GLN A 175 -10.57 5.91 -0.22
N PRO A 176 -11.88 5.67 -0.38
CA PRO A 176 -12.72 6.55 -1.20
C PRO A 176 -12.78 7.98 -0.67
N CYS A 177 -12.82 8.16 0.66
CA CYS A 177 -12.89 9.45 1.33
C CYS A 177 -11.74 9.65 2.32
N GLY A 178 -11.51 10.91 2.74
CA GLY A 178 -10.38 11.26 3.61
C GLY A 178 -10.53 10.87 5.07
N GLY A 179 -11.77 10.92 5.60
CA GLY A 179 -12.07 10.72 7.03
C GLY A 179 -12.66 9.35 7.36
N VAL A 180 -12.47 8.89 8.61
CA VAL A 180 -13.03 7.61 9.10
C VAL A 180 -14.55 7.66 9.10
N ASP A 181 -15.15 8.75 9.57
CA ASP A 181 -16.63 8.92 9.59
C ASP A 181 -17.23 8.92 8.19
N GLU A 182 -16.52 9.50 7.20
CA GLU A 182 -16.90 9.47 5.80
C GLU A 182 -16.86 8.05 5.23
N LEU A 183 -15.84 7.26 5.58
CA LEU A 183 -15.76 5.84 5.19
C LEU A 183 -16.93 5.04 5.78
N VAL A 184 -17.28 5.26 7.05
CA VAL A 184 -18.46 4.64 7.70
C VAL A 184 -19.71 4.94 6.90
N GLU A 185 -19.93 6.20 6.52
CA GLU A 185 -21.12 6.61 5.79
C GLU A 185 -21.15 6.04 4.36
N VAL A 186 -20.03 6.05 3.63
CA VAL A 186 -19.93 5.41 2.30
C VAL A 186 -20.24 3.92 2.41
N ARG A 187 -19.63 3.21 3.37
CA ARG A 187 -19.83 1.78 3.58
C ARG A 187 -21.31 1.48 3.89
N ARG A 188 -21.94 2.27 4.76
CA ARG A 188 -23.36 2.15 5.09
C ARG A 188 -24.24 2.27 3.84
N ARG A 189 -23.98 3.28 2.99
CA ARG A 189 -24.78 3.56 1.78
C ARG A 189 -24.54 2.57 0.63
N LEU A 190 -23.47 1.79 0.67
CA LEU A 190 -23.18 0.70 -0.27
C LEU A 190 -23.58 -0.68 0.27
N SER A 191 -24.06 -0.76 1.51
CA SER A 191 -24.51 -1.99 2.15
C SER A 191 -25.85 -2.48 1.59
N PRO A 192 -26.15 -3.79 1.67
CA PRO A 192 -27.43 -4.35 1.26
C PRO A 192 -28.60 -3.70 2.02
N GLY A 193 -29.63 -3.29 1.30
CA GLY A 193 -30.83 -2.67 1.87
C GLY A 193 -30.88 -1.14 1.86
N ASP A 194 -29.77 -0.47 1.61
CA ASP A 194 -29.77 1.00 1.37
C ASP A 194 -29.84 1.26 -0.14
N THR A 195 -31.02 1.15 -0.73
CA THR A 195 -31.23 1.39 -2.17
C THR A 195 -31.19 2.88 -2.54
N GLY A 196 -31.13 3.78 -1.54
CA GLY A 196 -31.15 5.24 -1.77
C GLY A 196 -32.45 5.77 -2.42
N GLU A 197 -33.36 4.87 -2.73
CA GLU A 197 -34.67 5.13 -3.32
C GLU A 197 -35.73 4.60 -2.36
N GLY A 198 -36.75 5.42 -2.11
CA GLY A 198 -37.78 5.15 -1.11
C GLY A 198 -38.53 3.82 -1.30
N PRO A 199 -39.49 3.50 -0.43
CA PRO A 199 -40.10 2.16 -0.26
C PRO A 199 -40.73 1.53 -1.51
N LEU A 200 -40.86 2.24 -2.62
CA LEU A 200 -41.48 1.74 -3.87
C LEU A 200 -40.60 0.78 -4.69
N PHE A 201 -39.28 0.77 -4.52
CA PHE A 201 -38.40 -0.16 -5.27
C PHE A 201 -38.25 -1.54 -4.62
N GLY A 202 -38.41 -1.65 -3.30
CA GLY A 202 -38.35 -2.94 -2.60
C GLY A 202 -39.44 -3.93 -3.03
N GLU A 203 -40.65 -3.47 -3.28
CA GLU A 203 -41.76 -4.29 -3.74
C GLU A 203 -41.63 -4.74 -5.20
N ALA A 204 -41.08 -3.90 -6.08
CA ALA A 204 -40.83 -4.23 -7.47
C ALA A 204 -39.71 -5.27 -7.62
N ALA A 205 -38.63 -5.18 -6.85
CA ALA A 205 -37.54 -6.13 -6.83
C ALA A 205 -37.98 -7.51 -6.31
N ALA A 206 -38.82 -7.56 -5.27
CA ALA A 206 -39.39 -8.79 -4.76
C ALA A 206 -40.32 -9.49 -5.78
N THR A 207 -41.08 -8.70 -6.56
CA THR A 207 -42.01 -9.21 -7.59
C THR A 207 -41.21 -9.79 -8.79
N LEU A 208 -39.98 -9.30 -9.06
CA LEU A 208 -39.15 -9.78 -10.15
C LEU A 208 -38.23 -10.93 -9.74
N GLY A 209 -38.31 -11.46 -8.51
CA GLY A 209 -37.48 -12.56 -8.02
C GLY A 209 -36.01 -12.19 -7.86
N LEU A 210 -35.69 -10.90 -7.81
CA LEU A 210 -34.34 -10.42 -7.53
C LEU A 210 -34.07 -10.63 -6.04
N HIS A 211 -33.20 -11.59 -5.73
CA HIS A 211 -32.76 -11.83 -4.37
C HIS A 211 -32.03 -10.59 -3.87
N ALA A 212 -32.38 -10.09 -2.67
CA ALA A 212 -31.66 -9.02 -2.00
C ALA A 212 -30.16 -9.44 -1.92
N ARG A 213 -29.27 -8.56 -2.35
CA ARG A 213 -27.82 -8.81 -2.22
C ARG A 213 -27.51 -9.00 -0.74
N THR A 214 -26.81 -10.06 -0.42
CA THR A 214 -26.35 -10.36 0.95
C THR A 214 -24.98 -9.72 1.24
N SER A 215 -24.29 -9.27 0.20
CA SER A 215 -22.96 -8.65 0.28
C SER A 215 -23.02 -7.18 -0.13
N PRO A 216 -22.11 -6.32 0.36
CA PRO A 216 -22.04 -4.92 -0.04
C PRO A 216 -21.80 -4.81 -1.56
N LEU A 217 -22.21 -3.69 -2.15
CA LEU A 217 -22.04 -3.42 -3.59
C LEU A 217 -20.56 -3.44 -3.98
N VAL A 218 -19.72 -2.82 -3.15
CA VAL A 218 -18.25 -2.78 -3.24
C VAL A 218 -17.70 -2.80 -1.81
N ARG A 219 -16.70 -3.64 -1.54
CA ARG A 219 -15.99 -3.64 -0.25
C ARG A 219 -15.14 -2.38 -0.12
N ILE A 220 -14.97 -1.87 1.11
CA ILE A 220 -14.14 -0.72 1.40
C ILE A 220 -12.82 -1.16 2.05
N ALA A 221 -11.70 -0.67 1.51
CA ALA A 221 -10.37 -0.83 2.08
C ALA A 221 -9.85 0.52 2.62
N ALA A 222 -9.21 0.53 3.79
CA ALA A 222 -8.63 1.74 4.37
C ALA A 222 -7.10 1.72 4.27
N ASP A 223 -6.50 2.78 3.72
CA ASP A 223 -5.04 3.02 3.62
C ASP A 223 -4.61 4.24 4.45
N GLU A 224 -4.92 5.44 4.00
CA GLU A 224 -4.52 6.69 4.65
C GLU A 224 -5.03 6.77 6.09
N SER A 225 -6.24 6.31 6.32
CA SER A 225 -6.87 6.27 7.64
C SER A 225 -6.23 5.27 8.62
N VAL A 226 -5.34 4.40 8.15
CA VAL A 226 -4.53 3.50 8.97
C VAL A 226 -3.13 4.07 9.18
N ARG A 227 -2.41 4.35 8.09
CA ARG A 227 -0.98 4.69 8.13
C ARG A 227 -0.66 6.12 8.54
N LYS A 228 -1.62 7.05 8.40
CA LYS A 228 -1.47 8.47 8.79
C LYS A 228 -2.19 8.81 10.09
N ALA A 229 -2.99 7.90 10.62
CA ALA A 229 -3.75 8.14 11.82
C ALA A 229 -2.85 8.12 13.06
N ALA A 230 -3.14 9.02 14.01
CA ALA A 230 -2.59 8.93 15.36
C ALA A 230 -3.01 7.62 16.05
N ASP A 231 -4.12 7.04 15.59
CA ASP A 231 -4.68 5.79 16.05
C ASP A 231 -5.02 4.88 14.84
N PRO A 232 -4.12 3.96 14.46
CA PRO A 232 -4.33 3.05 13.32
C PRO A 232 -5.54 2.12 13.47
N LEU A 233 -6.04 1.92 14.70
CA LEU A 233 -7.16 1.03 15.01
C LEU A 233 -8.51 1.73 14.95
N ALA A 234 -8.55 3.05 14.79
CA ALA A 234 -9.81 3.82 14.72
C ALA A 234 -10.74 3.29 13.61
N VAL A 235 -10.19 2.91 12.46
CA VAL A 235 -10.93 2.34 11.32
C VAL A 235 -11.64 1.03 11.72
N ALA A 236 -10.93 0.12 12.39
CA ALA A 236 -11.48 -1.17 12.81
C ALA A 236 -12.58 -0.96 13.88
N ARG A 237 -12.32 -0.13 14.89
CA ARG A 237 -13.29 0.17 15.96
C ARG A 237 -14.56 0.85 15.44
N ALA A 238 -14.45 1.70 14.44
CA ALA A 238 -15.58 2.36 13.81
C ALA A 238 -16.34 1.48 12.82
N GLY A 239 -15.82 0.30 12.46
CA GLY A 239 -16.38 -0.53 11.39
C GLY A 239 -16.35 0.17 10.03
N ALA A 240 -15.33 1.01 9.78
CA ALA A 240 -15.25 1.87 8.62
C ALA A 240 -14.77 1.17 7.35
N ALA A 241 -14.19 -0.03 7.46
CA ALA A 241 -13.66 -0.79 6.33
C ALA A 241 -13.91 -2.29 6.49
N ASP A 242 -13.84 -3.01 5.37
CA ASP A 242 -13.93 -4.47 5.28
C ASP A 242 -12.55 -5.14 5.34
N LEU A 243 -11.49 -4.39 4.96
CA LEU A 243 -10.10 -4.79 5.02
C LEU A 243 -9.19 -3.58 5.17
N LEU A 244 -7.92 -3.83 5.57
CA LEU A 244 -6.92 -2.78 5.72
C LEU A 244 -5.83 -2.90 4.66
N ILE A 245 -5.35 -1.75 4.18
CA ILE A 245 -4.11 -1.66 3.40
C ILE A 245 -2.98 -1.30 4.35
N VAL A 246 -1.99 -2.18 4.43
CA VAL A 246 -0.90 -2.10 5.40
C VAL A 246 0.43 -1.88 4.70
N LYS A 247 1.21 -0.93 5.19
CA LYS A 247 2.55 -0.63 4.67
C LYS A 247 3.54 -0.65 5.84
N ALA A 248 4.60 -1.45 5.73
CA ALA A 248 5.56 -1.63 6.82
C ALA A 248 6.26 -0.33 7.21
N GLN A 249 6.73 0.46 6.23
CA GLN A 249 7.49 1.68 6.49
C GLN A 249 6.71 2.72 7.32
N PRO A 250 5.52 3.21 6.91
CA PRO A 250 4.79 4.23 7.68
C PRO A 250 4.28 3.73 9.04
N LEU A 251 4.12 2.42 9.21
CA LEU A 251 3.70 1.83 10.49
C LEU A 251 4.87 1.56 11.45
N GLY A 252 6.10 1.85 11.08
CA GLY A 252 7.26 1.73 11.96
C GLY A 252 7.89 0.34 11.99
N GLY A 253 7.71 -0.46 10.94
CA GLY A 253 8.36 -1.75 10.75
C GLY A 253 7.41 -2.94 10.77
N ILE A 254 7.96 -4.12 10.46
CA ILE A 254 7.20 -5.36 10.27
C ILE A 254 6.51 -5.80 11.57
N ARG A 255 7.23 -5.85 12.69
CA ARG A 255 6.68 -6.29 13.98
C ARG A 255 5.54 -5.41 14.45
N ARG A 256 5.70 -4.09 14.32
CA ARG A 256 4.66 -3.13 14.71
C ARG A 256 3.43 -3.25 13.81
N ALA A 257 3.64 -3.40 12.49
CA ALA A 257 2.56 -3.63 11.54
C ALA A 257 1.78 -4.93 11.87
N LEU A 258 2.47 -6.04 12.16
CA LEU A 258 1.84 -7.29 12.57
C LEU A 258 1.02 -7.14 13.87
N GLY A 259 1.52 -6.39 14.85
CA GLY A 259 0.79 -6.08 16.09
C GLY A 259 -0.52 -5.31 15.82
N ILE A 260 -0.45 -4.26 14.98
CA ILE A 260 -1.62 -3.48 14.56
C ILE A 260 -2.65 -4.37 13.85
N VAL A 261 -2.20 -5.21 12.91
CA VAL A 261 -3.05 -6.14 12.16
C VAL A 261 -3.73 -7.14 13.09
N ALA A 262 -3.00 -7.71 14.03
CA ALA A 262 -3.54 -8.66 15.00
C ALA A 262 -4.61 -8.02 15.89
N GLU A 263 -4.39 -6.77 16.34
CA GLU A 263 -5.34 -6.04 17.20
C GLU A 263 -6.57 -5.55 16.41
N ALA A 264 -6.38 -5.14 15.16
CA ALA A 264 -7.48 -4.72 14.28
C ALA A 264 -8.45 -5.86 13.95
N GLY A 265 -7.95 -7.10 13.85
CA GLY A 265 -8.76 -8.29 13.59
C GLY A 265 -9.45 -8.28 12.21
N LEU A 266 -8.96 -7.49 11.26
CA LEU A 266 -9.46 -7.39 9.89
C LEU A 266 -8.48 -8.05 8.91
N PRO A 267 -8.99 -8.58 7.77
CA PRO A 267 -8.14 -9.01 6.67
C PRO A 267 -7.29 -7.84 6.13
N VAL A 268 -6.11 -8.14 5.62
CA VAL A 268 -5.20 -7.10 5.13
C VAL A 268 -4.65 -7.40 3.75
N VAL A 269 -4.32 -6.35 3.02
CA VAL A 269 -3.49 -6.39 1.82
C VAL A 269 -2.25 -5.54 2.10
N VAL A 270 -1.07 -6.13 1.93
CA VAL A 270 0.19 -5.38 2.08
C VAL A 270 0.45 -4.56 0.81
N SER A 271 0.88 -3.32 0.98
CA SER A 271 1.14 -2.40 -0.12
C SER A 271 2.46 -1.64 0.10
N SER A 272 2.85 -0.86 -0.88
CA SER A 272 4.07 -0.05 -0.92
C SER A 272 3.75 1.43 -1.15
N ALA A 273 4.77 2.28 -1.01
CA ALA A 273 4.68 3.71 -1.26
C ALA A 273 5.53 4.13 -2.48
N LEU A 274 5.53 3.33 -3.55
CA LEU A 274 6.38 3.51 -4.73
C LEU A 274 7.87 3.32 -4.37
N ASP A 275 8.16 2.27 -3.63
CA ASP A 275 9.49 1.99 -3.09
C ASP A 275 10.42 1.39 -4.15
N THR A 276 11.75 1.47 -3.94
CA THR A 276 12.72 0.66 -4.69
C THR A 276 12.60 -0.81 -4.28
N SER A 277 13.30 -1.70 -4.95
CA SER A 277 13.33 -3.12 -4.55
C SER A 277 13.73 -3.33 -3.08
N VAL A 278 14.49 -2.41 -2.50
CA VAL A 278 14.88 -2.47 -1.08
C VAL A 278 13.67 -2.24 -0.16
N GLY A 279 12.85 -1.22 -0.42
CA GLY A 279 11.62 -1.00 0.35
C GLY A 279 10.54 -2.05 0.05
N ILE A 280 10.46 -2.53 -1.20
CA ILE A 280 9.59 -3.66 -1.59
C ILE A 280 9.93 -4.92 -0.80
N ALA A 281 11.22 -5.22 -0.55
CA ALA A 281 11.64 -6.38 0.24
C ALA A 281 11.04 -6.38 1.65
N MET A 282 10.97 -5.21 2.31
CA MET A 282 10.33 -5.08 3.63
C MET A 282 8.82 -5.38 3.55
N GLY A 283 8.13 -4.91 2.51
CA GLY A 283 6.73 -5.22 2.27
C GLY A 283 6.49 -6.70 2.00
N LEU A 284 7.36 -7.35 1.20
CA LEU A 284 7.31 -8.79 0.92
C LEU A 284 7.51 -9.62 2.19
N GLN A 285 8.46 -9.23 3.04
CA GLN A 285 8.70 -9.89 4.33
C GLN A 285 7.49 -9.78 5.25
N LEU A 286 6.85 -8.60 5.33
CA LEU A 286 5.61 -8.42 6.07
C LEU A 286 4.48 -9.33 5.52
N ALA A 287 4.27 -9.32 4.20
CA ALA A 287 3.24 -10.15 3.57
C ALA A 287 3.50 -11.65 3.77
N ALA A 288 4.77 -12.07 3.71
CA ALA A 288 5.16 -13.45 3.91
C ALA A 288 5.04 -13.92 5.37
N ALA A 289 5.06 -13.01 6.34
CA ALA A 289 4.87 -13.31 7.76
C ALA A 289 3.39 -13.44 8.18
N LEU A 290 2.45 -13.01 7.34
CA LEU A 290 1.01 -13.13 7.60
C LEU A 290 0.47 -14.47 7.11
N PRO A 291 -0.46 -15.13 7.85
CA PRO A 291 -1.18 -16.29 7.32
C PRO A 291 -2.05 -15.88 6.13
N LEU A 292 -2.33 -16.82 5.22
CA LEU A 292 -3.26 -16.59 4.10
C LEU A 292 -4.71 -16.69 4.57
N ALA A 293 -5.58 -15.92 3.93
CA ALA A 293 -7.01 -16.08 4.06
C ALA A 293 -7.44 -17.46 3.49
N GLU A 294 -8.22 -18.21 4.25
CA GLU A 294 -8.78 -19.48 3.80
C GLU A 294 -10.28 -19.30 3.49
N GLY A 295 -10.66 -19.46 2.20
CA GLY A 295 -12.04 -19.38 1.74
C GLY A 295 -12.58 -17.94 1.56
N GLU A 296 -13.80 -17.85 1.01
CA GLU A 296 -14.53 -16.58 0.88
C GLU A 296 -15.01 -16.08 2.24
N GLY A 297 -14.83 -14.78 2.52
CA GLY A 297 -15.25 -14.15 3.76
C GLY A 297 -14.30 -14.40 4.93
N ALA A 298 -13.04 -14.78 4.67
CA ALA A 298 -12.02 -14.91 5.69
C ALA A 298 -11.96 -13.66 6.60
N SER A 299 -11.96 -13.89 7.90
CA SER A 299 -11.89 -12.85 8.95
C SER A 299 -10.62 -13.02 9.77
N GLY A 300 -10.20 -11.95 10.42
CA GLY A 300 -9.01 -11.96 11.28
C GLY A 300 -7.76 -11.41 10.60
N ALA A 301 -6.63 -11.52 11.28
CA ALA A 301 -5.32 -10.99 10.87
C ALA A 301 -4.67 -11.85 9.77
N VAL A 302 -5.27 -11.88 8.58
CA VAL A 302 -4.85 -12.72 7.44
C VAL A 302 -4.57 -11.89 6.19
N LEU A 303 -3.69 -12.39 5.34
CA LEU A 303 -3.42 -11.78 4.04
C LEU A 303 -4.56 -12.09 3.06
N ALA A 304 -5.25 -11.06 2.57
CA ALA A 304 -6.46 -11.16 1.77
C ALA A 304 -6.21 -11.01 0.25
N GLY A 305 -5.24 -11.73 -0.28
CA GLY A 305 -4.95 -11.78 -1.72
C GLY A 305 -3.74 -10.96 -2.16
N ALA A 306 -3.65 -10.71 -3.47
CA ALA A 306 -2.49 -10.10 -4.12
C ALA A 306 -2.11 -8.74 -3.51
N CYS A 307 -0.80 -8.53 -3.26
CA CYS A 307 -0.24 -7.38 -2.60
C CYS A 307 0.12 -6.24 -3.56
N GLY A 308 0.00 -4.99 -3.10
CA GLY A 308 0.39 -3.79 -3.86
C GLY A 308 1.90 -3.56 -3.86
N LEU A 309 2.70 -4.60 -4.10
CA LEU A 309 4.17 -4.59 -4.01
C LEU A 309 4.87 -4.60 -5.38
N GLY A 310 4.13 -4.58 -6.50
CA GLY A 310 4.72 -4.53 -7.83
C GLY A 310 5.14 -3.13 -8.29
N THR A 311 5.16 -2.11 -7.43
CA THR A 311 5.31 -0.71 -7.83
C THR A 311 6.71 -0.31 -8.30
N ALA A 312 7.76 -1.09 -8.02
CA ALA A 312 9.10 -0.88 -8.59
C ALA A 312 9.07 -0.87 -10.13
N ALA A 313 8.14 -1.60 -10.77
CA ALA A 313 7.92 -1.59 -12.22
C ALA A 313 7.49 -0.22 -12.78
N LEU A 314 7.07 0.72 -11.94
CA LEU A 314 6.72 2.09 -12.31
C LEU A 314 7.91 3.07 -12.27
N LEU A 315 9.06 2.64 -11.76
CA LEU A 315 10.30 3.40 -11.75
C LEU A 315 11.10 3.12 -13.04
N GLU A 316 11.90 4.10 -13.49
CA GLU A 316 12.77 3.92 -14.67
C GLU A 316 13.98 3.04 -14.39
N GLY A 317 14.30 2.83 -13.11
CA GLY A 317 15.40 1.98 -12.67
C GLY A 317 15.27 1.58 -11.20
N ASP A 318 16.33 1.00 -10.66
CA ASP A 318 16.38 0.52 -9.28
C ASP A 318 17.81 0.68 -8.73
N VAL A 319 18.01 0.36 -7.47
CA VAL A 319 19.30 0.40 -6.75
C VAL A 319 20.02 -0.95 -6.76
N THR A 320 19.48 -1.91 -7.49
CA THR A 320 20.00 -3.28 -7.65
C THR A 320 20.03 -3.66 -9.13
N ALA A 321 20.95 -4.56 -9.50
CA ALA A 321 21.01 -5.15 -10.84
C ALA A 321 19.92 -6.23 -11.06
N ASP A 322 19.37 -6.78 -9.97
CA ASP A 322 18.34 -7.81 -10.00
C ASP A 322 17.08 -7.33 -9.21
N PRO A 323 16.25 -6.47 -9.82
CA PRO A 323 15.12 -5.84 -9.15
C PRO A 323 14.00 -6.83 -8.81
N LEU A 324 13.26 -6.52 -7.73
CA LEU A 324 12.08 -7.27 -7.29
C LEU A 324 10.87 -6.86 -8.13
N LEU A 325 10.75 -7.45 -9.30
CA LEU A 325 9.66 -7.20 -10.26
C LEU A 325 8.71 -8.41 -10.34
N PRO A 326 7.43 -8.19 -10.67
CA PRO A 326 6.48 -9.27 -10.87
C PRO A 326 6.95 -10.25 -11.96
N ASN A 327 6.92 -11.53 -11.64
CA ASN A 327 7.16 -12.60 -12.59
C ASN A 327 6.14 -13.71 -12.35
N GLY A 328 5.29 -13.99 -13.34
CA GLY A 328 4.17 -14.91 -13.17
C GLY A 328 3.12 -14.44 -12.16
N GLY A 329 3.02 -13.13 -11.89
CA GLY A 329 2.11 -12.55 -10.92
C GLY A 329 2.61 -12.55 -9.47
N GLU A 330 3.83 -12.99 -9.23
CA GLU A 330 4.42 -13.10 -7.91
C GLU A 330 5.78 -12.41 -7.84
N ILE A 331 6.25 -12.12 -6.61
CA ILE A 331 7.62 -11.67 -6.33
C ILE A 331 8.22 -12.58 -5.25
N GLU A 332 9.50 -12.93 -5.42
CA GLU A 332 10.26 -13.71 -4.46
C GLU A 332 10.59 -12.91 -3.20
N VAL A 333 10.44 -13.54 -2.04
CA VAL A 333 10.77 -12.93 -0.73
C VAL A 333 12.27 -13.06 -0.48
N ARG A 334 13.01 -11.99 -0.78
CA ARG A 334 14.46 -11.93 -0.60
C ARG A 334 14.94 -10.51 -0.36
N HIS A 335 16.13 -10.37 0.21
CA HIS A 335 16.83 -9.09 0.26
C HIS A 335 17.56 -8.83 -1.06
N PRO A 336 17.31 -7.71 -1.75
CA PRO A 336 18.07 -7.33 -2.93
C PRO A 336 19.50 -6.91 -2.53
N ARG A 337 20.48 -7.22 -3.38
CA ARG A 337 21.84 -6.73 -3.21
C ARG A 337 21.97 -5.36 -3.87
N LEU A 338 22.57 -4.41 -3.18
CA LEU A 338 22.87 -3.09 -3.75
C LEU A 338 23.90 -3.22 -4.89
N ASP A 339 23.66 -2.47 -5.96
CA ASP A 339 24.55 -2.37 -7.09
C ASP A 339 25.22 -0.98 -7.09
N PRO A 340 26.56 -0.91 -6.94
CA PRO A 340 27.29 0.36 -6.92
C PRO A 340 27.10 1.20 -8.19
N GLU A 341 26.93 0.57 -9.36
CA GLU A 341 26.71 1.28 -10.63
C GLU A 341 25.32 1.93 -10.63
N GLN A 342 24.29 1.22 -10.17
CA GLN A 342 22.92 1.76 -10.08
C GLN A 342 22.84 2.87 -9.01
N LEU A 343 23.47 2.68 -7.86
CA LEU A 343 23.55 3.71 -6.83
C LEU A 343 24.23 4.99 -7.35
N THR A 344 25.28 4.85 -8.16
CA THR A 344 25.97 5.97 -8.81
C THR A 344 25.09 6.60 -9.88
N ARG A 345 24.45 5.80 -10.72
CA ARG A 345 23.59 6.27 -11.82
C ARG A 345 22.42 7.10 -11.33
N TYR A 346 21.82 6.71 -10.22
CA TYR A 346 20.64 7.37 -9.64
C TYR A 346 20.98 8.22 -8.42
N ALA A 347 22.27 8.52 -8.19
CA ALA A 347 22.65 9.36 -7.06
C ALA A 347 21.89 10.70 -7.07
N ALA A 348 21.33 11.07 -5.92
CA ALA A 348 20.66 12.34 -5.78
C ALA A 348 21.64 13.52 -5.89
N PRO A 349 21.21 14.70 -6.37
CA PRO A 349 22.04 15.91 -6.33
C PRO A 349 22.51 16.21 -4.92
N ALA A 350 23.72 16.79 -4.77
CA ALA A 350 24.36 17.05 -3.48
C ALA A 350 23.50 17.87 -2.49
N GLU A 351 22.66 18.77 -3.01
CA GLU A 351 21.69 19.52 -2.20
C GLU A 351 20.63 18.59 -1.60
N ARG A 352 20.10 17.66 -2.40
CA ARG A 352 19.09 16.69 -1.95
C ARG A 352 19.70 15.66 -1.00
N GLU A 353 20.95 15.22 -1.24
CA GLU A 353 21.67 14.35 -0.30
C GLU A 353 21.80 15.01 1.07
N ARG A 354 22.23 16.29 1.14
CA ARG A 354 22.30 17.04 2.40
C ARG A 354 20.95 17.09 3.10
N TRP A 355 19.89 17.45 2.38
CA TRP A 355 18.54 17.55 2.92
C TRP A 355 18.07 16.21 3.53
N TRP A 356 18.35 15.10 2.87
CA TRP A 356 17.99 13.77 3.38
C TRP A 356 18.83 13.39 4.60
N ARG A 357 20.14 13.71 4.63
CA ARG A 357 20.99 13.48 5.80
C ARG A 357 20.51 14.27 7.02
N GLU A 358 20.17 15.52 6.83
CA GLU A 358 19.58 16.36 7.89
C GLU A 358 18.24 15.81 8.36
N ARG A 359 17.40 15.33 7.44
CA ARG A 359 16.12 14.71 7.78
C ARG A 359 16.29 13.43 8.59
N VAL A 360 17.19 12.54 8.20
CA VAL A 360 17.53 11.34 8.97
C VAL A 360 18.01 11.74 10.38
N THR A 361 18.87 12.76 10.49
CA THR A 361 19.36 13.26 11.79
C THR A 361 18.21 13.72 12.69
N ARG A 362 17.26 14.51 12.17
CA ARG A 362 16.10 14.98 12.94
C ARG A 362 15.16 13.85 13.33
N CYS A 363 14.86 12.94 12.40
CA CYS A 363 14.01 11.77 12.69
C CYS A 363 14.68 10.85 13.73
N HIS A 364 15.99 10.63 13.63
CA HIS A 364 16.75 9.83 14.59
C HIS A 364 16.72 10.44 16.01
N ALA A 365 16.84 11.77 16.12
CA ALA A 365 16.70 12.47 17.40
C ALA A 365 15.30 12.29 18.02
N LEU A 366 14.24 12.32 17.20
CA LEU A 366 12.87 12.03 17.66
C LEU A 366 12.73 10.60 18.19
N LEU A 367 13.30 9.62 17.49
CA LEU A 367 13.29 8.21 17.94
C LEU A 367 14.07 8.03 19.24
N SER A 368 15.24 8.67 19.38
CA SER A 368 16.06 8.63 20.60
C SER A 368 15.30 9.22 21.79
N ALA A 369 14.60 10.34 21.60
CA ALA A 369 13.81 10.98 22.64
C ALA A 369 12.58 10.14 23.08
N ALA A 370 12.00 9.35 22.19
CA ALA A 370 10.87 8.49 22.48
C ALA A 370 11.27 7.17 23.18
N ALA A 371 12.55 6.79 23.15
CA ALA A 371 13.10 5.60 23.80
C ALA A 371 13.47 5.84 25.28
N HIS A 372 13.47 7.09 25.73
CA HIS A 372 13.72 7.52 27.12
C HIS A 372 12.44 7.98 27.80
#